data_40f911b342a1d2897329f89945f9520d
#
_entry.id   40f911b342a1d2897329f89945f9520d
#
_cell.length_a   1.000
_cell.length_b   1.000
_cell.length_c   1.000
_cell.angle_alpha   90.00
_cell.angle_beta   90.00
_cell.angle_gamma   90.00
#
_symmetry.space_group_name_H-M   'P 1'
#
loop_
_entity.id
_entity.type
_entity.pdbx_description
1 polymer ?
#
loop_
_entity_poly.entity_id
_entity_poly.type
_entity_poly.pdbx_seq_one_letter_code
_entity_poly.pdbx_strand_id
1 'polypeptide(L)'
;MIFDTHCHYNDESFDQDREDLLRSLPEKGVDRICEIGYTPESSEKAIQLAKTYADSSLSIHSVVGIHPEHAAVWSPEATAKIEALSKEKEVVAIGEIGLDYFRLDKRSKVQKERDEEKKRRGEEVQECFNPEPTVQKSCFIEMLDLAKRRDLPVVIHSRDAALDTFRIIRDQKGFVNGGIVHCFSYPIEVAKDFVSLGMMLGIGGVLTFTNAKKLKKVAVEIPLEHIVLETDCPYMAPVPVR
;
A
#
# COMPACT_ATOMS: atom_id res chain seq x y z
N MET A 1 5.16 4.65 22.93
CA MET A 1 4.12 5.05 21.96
C MET A 1 4.58 4.56 20.59
N ILE A 2 3.73 3.86 19.89
CA ILE A 2 4.01 3.25 18.58
C ILE A 2 3.13 3.94 17.55
N PHE A 3 3.71 4.25 16.39
CA PHE A 3 3.01 4.69 15.21
C PHE A 3 2.98 3.55 14.18
N ASP A 4 1.80 3.00 13.90
CA ASP A 4 1.59 2.04 12.81
C ASP A 4 1.38 2.81 11.52
N THR A 5 2.36 2.76 10.63
CA THR A 5 2.35 3.58 9.41
C THR A 5 1.56 2.97 8.25
N HIS A 6 1.02 1.75 8.41
CA HIS A 6 0.25 1.10 7.35
C HIS A 6 -0.69 0.02 7.92
N CYS A 7 -1.99 0.29 7.89
CA CYS A 7 -3.03 -0.63 8.32
C CYS A 7 -4.33 -0.44 7.53
N HIS A 8 -5.19 -1.45 7.53
CA HIS A 8 -6.46 -1.47 6.80
C HIS A 8 -7.63 -1.82 7.73
N TYR A 9 -7.84 -1.05 8.79
CA TYR A 9 -9.00 -1.26 9.66
C TYR A 9 -10.34 -0.98 8.96
N ASN A 10 -10.34 -0.36 7.75
CA ASN A 10 -11.51 -0.21 6.88
C ASN A 10 -11.89 -1.52 6.16
N ASP A 11 -11.06 -2.58 6.24
CA ASP A 11 -11.34 -3.90 5.67
C ASP A 11 -12.53 -4.57 6.37
N GLU A 12 -13.32 -5.32 5.60
CA GLU A 12 -14.51 -6.03 6.08
C GLU A 12 -14.21 -7.10 7.14
N SER A 13 -12.98 -7.60 7.18
CA SER A 13 -12.52 -8.55 8.20
C SER A 13 -12.65 -8.01 9.63
N PHE A 14 -12.69 -6.67 9.79
CA PHE A 14 -12.84 -5.99 11.07
C PHE A 14 -14.27 -5.54 11.36
N ASP A 15 -15.27 -5.79 10.50
CA ASP A 15 -16.62 -5.25 10.65
C ASP A 15 -17.29 -5.61 11.99
N GLN A 16 -16.92 -6.76 12.58
CA GLN A 16 -17.52 -7.24 13.83
C GLN A 16 -16.89 -6.64 15.10
N ASP A 17 -15.62 -6.24 15.05
CA ASP A 17 -14.84 -5.87 16.24
C ASP A 17 -13.98 -4.59 16.06
N ARG A 18 -14.09 -3.92 14.91
CA ARG A 18 -13.31 -2.72 14.56
C ARG A 18 -13.30 -1.68 15.65
N GLU A 19 -14.48 -1.37 16.22
CA GLU A 19 -14.60 -0.33 17.23
C GLU A 19 -13.85 -0.70 18.51
N ASP A 20 -14.04 -1.90 19.00
CA ASP A 20 -13.39 -2.41 20.22
C ASP A 20 -11.88 -2.49 20.03
N LEU A 21 -11.41 -2.98 18.86
CA LEU A 21 -10.01 -3.02 18.50
C LEU A 21 -9.38 -1.62 18.52
N LEU A 22 -9.92 -0.68 17.76
CA LEU A 22 -9.38 0.67 17.67
C LEU A 22 -9.35 1.37 19.05
N ARG A 23 -10.40 1.22 19.86
CA ARG A 23 -10.43 1.77 21.23
C ARG A 23 -9.36 1.16 22.14
N SER A 24 -8.97 -0.10 21.89
CA SER A 24 -7.97 -0.80 22.70
C SER A 24 -6.51 -0.48 22.33
N LEU A 25 -6.25 0.09 21.16
CA LEU A 25 -4.88 0.34 20.67
C LEU A 25 -4.06 1.25 21.57
N PRO A 26 -4.57 2.38 22.08
CA PRO A 26 -3.79 3.25 22.97
C PRO A 26 -3.34 2.56 24.26
N GLU A 27 -4.19 1.70 24.83
CA GLU A 27 -3.84 0.92 26.03
C GLU A 27 -2.73 -0.11 25.75
N LYS A 28 -2.61 -0.55 24.48
CA LYS A 28 -1.56 -1.44 24.01
C LYS A 28 -0.30 -0.69 23.54
N GLY A 29 -0.28 0.63 23.66
CA GLY A 29 0.85 1.48 23.31
C GLY A 29 0.89 1.96 21.87
N VAL A 30 -0.15 1.69 21.05
CA VAL A 30 -0.30 2.23 19.70
C VAL A 30 -1.24 3.43 19.76
N ASP A 31 -0.69 4.62 19.58
CA ASP A 31 -1.45 5.89 19.72
C ASP A 31 -1.67 6.60 18.36
N ARG A 32 -1.03 6.15 17.31
CA ARG A 32 -1.17 6.67 15.95
C ARG A 32 -1.22 5.56 14.94
N ILE A 33 -2.07 5.73 13.93
CA ILE A 33 -2.13 4.82 12.78
C ILE A 33 -2.31 5.62 11.48
N CYS A 34 -1.78 5.07 10.37
CA CYS A 34 -2.17 5.45 9.01
C CYS A 34 -3.14 4.42 8.45
N GLU A 35 -4.37 4.83 8.29
CA GLU A 35 -5.43 4.06 7.66
C GLU A 35 -5.37 4.21 6.16
N ILE A 36 -5.25 3.09 5.44
CA ILE A 36 -4.90 3.08 4.03
C ILE A 36 -6.12 2.86 3.14
N GLY A 37 -6.34 3.80 2.22
CA GLY A 37 -7.23 3.62 1.08
C GLY A 37 -6.48 2.99 -0.11
N TYR A 38 -7.17 2.16 -0.87
CA TYR A 38 -6.62 1.43 -2.03
C TYR A 38 -7.52 1.52 -3.27
N THR A 39 -8.69 2.13 -3.13
CA THR A 39 -9.61 2.59 -4.19
C THR A 39 -10.22 3.92 -3.79
N PRO A 40 -10.89 4.65 -4.67
CA PRO A 40 -11.63 5.85 -4.28
C PRO A 40 -12.64 5.60 -3.15
N GLU A 41 -13.33 4.47 -3.15
CA GLU A 41 -14.33 4.09 -2.15
C GLU A 41 -13.69 3.74 -0.79
N SER A 42 -12.60 2.97 -0.78
CA SER A 42 -11.87 2.65 0.46
C SER A 42 -11.17 3.88 1.03
N SER A 43 -10.72 4.80 0.18
CA SER A 43 -10.16 6.10 0.59
C SER A 43 -11.20 6.96 1.33
N GLU A 44 -12.47 6.97 0.87
CA GLU A 44 -13.57 7.64 1.59
C GLU A 44 -13.80 7.00 2.97
N LYS A 45 -13.78 5.66 3.04
CA LYS A 45 -13.92 4.93 4.32
C LYS A 45 -12.78 5.26 5.28
N ALA A 46 -11.53 5.32 4.81
CA ALA A 46 -10.37 5.69 5.62
C ALA A 46 -10.53 7.10 6.23
N ILE A 47 -10.95 8.08 5.42
CA ILE A 47 -11.22 9.44 5.90
C ILE A 47 -12.37 9.45 6.93
N GLN A 48 -13.44 8.72 6.66
CA GLN A 48 -14.58 8.64 7.57
C GLN A 48 -14.16 8.04 8.92
N LEU A 49 -13.31 7.01 8.90
CA LEU A 49 -12.77 6.41 10.12
C LEU A 49 -11.95 7.44 10.92
N ALA A 50 -11.04 8.16 10.26
CA ALA A 50 -10.25 9.21 10.89
C ALA A 50 -11.13 10.31 11.52
N LYS A 51 -12.18 10.75 10.84
CA LYS A 51 -13.15 11.73 11.35
C LYS A 51 -13.90 11.21 12.58
N THR A 52 -14.29 9.93 12.57
CA THR A 52 -15.01 9.30 13.69
C THR A 52 -14.19 9.28 14.97
N TYR A 53 -12.87 9.16 14.87
CA TYR A 53 -11.95 9.06 16.01
C TYR A 53 -11.20 10.37 16.31
N ALA A 54 -11.60 11.50 15.71
CA ALA A 54 -10.89 12.78 15.83
C ALA A 54 -10.70 13.26 17.28
N ASP A 55 -11.64 12.96 18.19
CA ASP A 55 -11.60 13.35 19.60
C ASP A 55 -11.18 12.19 20.51
N SER A 56 -10.61 11.11 19.99
CA SER A 56 -10.15 9.96 20.75
C SER A 56 -8.68 10.06 21.13
N SER A 57 -8.23 9.15 22.00
CA SER A 57 -6.80 9.00 22.34
C SER A 57 -5.97 8.34 21.22
N LEU A 58 -6.62 7.79 20.19
CA LEU A 58 -6.00 7.24 19.00
C LEU A 58 -6.06 8.28 17.88
N SER A 59 -4.90 8.69 17.37
CA SER A 59 -4.81 9.57 16.20
C SER A 59 -4.82 8.74 14.92
N ILE A 60 -5.86 8.89 14.10
CA ILE A 60 -5.98 8.21 12.81
C ILE A 60 -5.71 9.22 11.70
N HIS A 61 -4.72 8.94 10.88
CA HIS A 61 -4.40 9.65 9.65
C HIS A 61 -4.82 8.82 8.45
N SER A 62 -5.28 9.48 7.38
CA SER A 62 -5.74 8.78 6.17
C SER A 62 -4.73 8.91 5.05
N VAL A 63 -4.59 7.83 4.28
CA VAL A 63 -3.82 7.77 3.04
C VAL A 63 -4.79 7.42 1.92
N VAL A 64 -4.74 8.13 0.78
CA VAL A 64 -5.74 7.99 -0.30
C VAL A 64 -5.05 7.73 -1.64
N GLY A 65 -5.53 6.72 -2.38
CA GLY A 65 -4.92 6.36 -3.66
C GLY A 65 -5.60 5.21 -4.39
N ILE A 66 -4.93 4.69 -5.41
CA ILE A 66 -5.37 3.54 -6.21
C ILE A 66 -4.25 2.51 -6.23
N HIS A 67 -4.47 1.40 -5.53
CA HIS A 67 -3.54 0.27 -5.45
C HIS A 67 -3.35 -0.40 -6.82
N PRO A 68 -2.16 -0.92 -7.16
CA PRO A 68 -1.91 -1.55 -8.44
C PRO A 68 -2.84 -2.73 -8.79
N GLU A 69 -3.29 -3.50 -7.80
CA GLU A 69 -4.30 -4.55 -8.03
C GLU A 69 -5.65 -3.99 -8.49
N HIS A 70 -5.95 -2.75 -8.16
CA HIS A 70 -7.15 -2.02 -8.53
C HIS A 70 -6.93 -1.00 -9.66
N ALA A 71 -5.76 -0.97 -10.30
CA ALA A 71 -5.47 0.01 -11.35
C ALA A 71 -6.43 -0.04 -12.55
N ALA A 72 -7.23 -1.11 -12.70
CA ALA A 72 -8.29 -1.20 -13.70
C ALA A 72 -9.43 -0.18 -13.49
N VAL A 73 -9.65 0.32 -12.25
CA VAL A 73 -10.66 1.37 -11.99
C VAL A 73 -10.14 2.77 -12.29
N TRP A 74 -8.85 2.90 -12.59
CA TRP A 74 -8.23 4.19 -12.87
C TRP A 74 -8.86 4.84 -14.11
N SER A 75 -9.26 6.06 -13.96
CA SER A 75 -9.84 6.92 -14.98
C SER A 75 -9.65 8.39 -14.58
N PRO A 76 -9.90 9.36 -15.48
CA PRO A 76 -9.90 10.77 -15.11
C PRO A 76 -10.85 11.10 -13.94
N GLU A 77 -12.01 10.46 -13.88
CA GLU A 77 -12.99 10.63 -12.80
C GLU A 77 -12.48 10.06 -11.49
N ALA A 78 -11.86 8.88 -11.49
CA ALA A 78 -11.25 8.28 -10.30
C ALA A 78 -10.10 9.15 -9.79
N THR A 79 -9.24 9.67 -10.68
CA THR A 79 -8.17 10.61 -10.33
C THR A 79 -8.73 11.87 -9.70
N ALA A 80 -9.75 12.48 -10.31
CA ALA A 80 -10.40 13.68 -9.76
C ALA A 80 -11.03 13.43 -8.38
N LYS A 81 -11.59 12.24 -8.17
CA LYS A 81 -12.13 11.84 -6.86
C LYS A 81 -11.01 11.73 -5.81
N ILE A 82 -9.90 11.05 -6.10
CA ILE A 82 -8.74 10.98 -5.19
C ILE A 82 -8.17 12.39 -4.93
N GLU A 83 -8.08 13.24 -5.97
CA GLU A 83 -7.63 14.63 -5.79
C GLU A 83 -8.57 15.42 -4.87
N ALA A 84 -9.87 15.25 -4.98
CA ALA A 84 -10.82 15.89 -4.07
C ALA A 84 -10.65 15.40 -2.64
N LEU A 85 -10.52 14.08 -2.44
CA LEU A 85 -10.31 13.46 -1.13
C LEU A 85 -8.99 13.89 -0.50
N SER A 86 -7.93 14.07 -1.30
CA SER A 86 -6.62 14.51 -0.80
C SER A 86 -6.61 15.92 -0.17
N LYS A 87 -7.72 16.67 -0.27
CA LYS A 87 -7.88 18.00 0.33
C LYS A 87 -8.41 17.94 1.76
N GLU A 88 -8.90 16.79 2.19
CA GLU A 88 -9.38 16.61 3.56
C GLU A 88 -8.21 16.71 4.54
N LYS A 89 -8.45 17.30 5.71
CA LYS A 89 -7.41 17.56 6.73
C LYS A 89 -6.84 16.28 7.35
N GLU A 90 -7.58 15.20 7.30
CA GLU A 90 -7.19 13.88 7.78
C GLU A 90 -6.19 13.19 6.86
N VAL A 91 -6.06 13.65 5.59
CA VAL A 91 -5.22 13.01 4.59
C VAL A 91 -3.79 13.54 4.69
N VAL A 92 -2.86 12.62 4.89
CA VAL A 92 -1.44 12.93 5.11
C VAL A 92 -0.52 12.43 3.99
N ALA A 93 -1.00 11.56 3.09
CA ALA A 93 -0.21 11.03 1.98
C ALA A 93 -1.08 10.60 0.81
N ILE A 94 -0.49 10.49 -0.38
CA ILE A 94 -1.06 9.79 -1.53
C ILE A 94 -0.55 8.34 -1.53
N GLY A 95 -1.47 7.40 -1.47
CA GLY A 95 -1.21 5.96 -1.36
C GLY A 95 -2.53 5.21 -1.09
N GLU A 96 -2.53 3.93 -1.14
CA GLU A 96 -1.44 3.06 -1.58
C GLU A 96 -1.38 3.06 -3.11
N ILE A 97 -0.19 3.29 -3.66
CA ILE A 97 0.04 3.39 -5.10
C ILE A 97 1.28 2.59 -5.48
N GLY A 98 1.44 2.20 -6.72
CA GLY A 98 2.67 1.50 -7.11
C GLY A 98 2.48 0.38 -8.12
N LEU A 99 3.25 -0.71 -7.96
CA LEU A 99 3.29 -1.82 -8.90
C LEU A 99 3.24 -3.18 -8.17
N ASP A 100 2.40 -4.09 -8.69
CA ASP A 100 2.35 -5.50 -8.27
C ASP A 100 2.40 -6.42 -9.50
N TYR A 101 3.51 -7.15 -9.64
CA TYR A 101 3.71 -8.09 -10.73
C TYR A 101 3.56 -9.56 -10.30
N PHE A 102 3.15 -9.80 -9.06
CA PHE A 102 3.05 -11.15 -8.51
C PHE A 102 1.95 -11.99 -9.19
N ARG A 103 0.77 -11.39 -9.44
CA ARG A 103 -0.39 -12.07 -10.02
C ARG A 103 -0.68 -11.66 -11.46
N LEU A 104 0.35 -11.32 -12.25
CA LEU A 104 0.15 -11.01 -13.66
C LEU A 104 -0.34 -12.24 -14.44
N ASP A 105 -1.23 -12.00 -15.40
CA ASP A 105 -1.70 -13.04 -16.32
C ASP A 105 -0.59 -13.46 -17.28
N LYS A 106 0.14 -14.51 -16.92
CA LYS A 106 1.21 -15.10 -17.73
C LYS A 106 0.73 -16.20 -18.70
N ARG A 107 -0.59 -16.41 -18.82
CA ARG A 107 -1.14 -17.42 -19.72
C ARG A 107 -0.83 -17.10 -21.17
N SER A 108 -0.50 -18.13 -21.96
CA SER A 108 -0.37 -18.01 -23.41
C SER A 108 -1.71 -17.68 -24.07
N LYS A 109 -1.69 -17.16 -25.29
CA LYS A 109 -2.92 -16.92 -26.07
C LYS A 109 -3.80 -18.16 -26.16
N VAL A 110 -3.19 -19.34 -26.41
CA VAL A 110 -3.90 -20.63 -26.47
C VAL A 110 -4.55 -20.98 -25.15
N GLN A 111 -3.88 -20.70 -24.01
CA GLN A 111 -4.46 -20.95 -22.70
C GLN A 111 -5.63 -20.03 -22.42
N LYS A 112 -5.53 -18.73 -22.76
CA LYS A 112 -6.63 -17.76 -22.64
C LYS A 112 -7.85 -18.19 -23.44
N GLU A 113 -7.68 -18.61 -24.70
CA GLU A 113 -8.77 -19.13 -25.54
C GLU A 113 -9.45 -20.38 -24.95
N ARG A 114 -8.66 -21.31 -24.38
CA ARG A 114 -9.20 -22.49 -23.68
C ARG A 114 -10.00 -22.12 -22.43
N ASP A 115 -9.50 -21.17 -21.66
CA ASP A 115 -10.16 -20.70 -20.44
C ASP A 115 -11.47 -19.96 -20.76
N GLU A 116 -11.51 -19.18 -21.84
CA GLU A 116 -12.77 -18.59 -22.35
C GLU A 116 -13.79 -19.65 -22.78
N GLU A 117 -13.32 -20.74 -23.42
CA GLU A 117 -14.20 -21.84 -23.81
C GLU A 117 -14.73 -22.60 -22.59
N LYS A 118 -13.93 -22.79 -21.54
CA LYS A 118 -14.35 -23.33 -20.25
C LYS A 118 -15.43 -22.46 -19.60
N LYS A 119 -15.22 -21.13 -19.56
CA LYS A 119 -16.23 -20.19 -19.05
C LYS A 119 -17.57 -20.32 -19.76
N ARG A 120 -17.54 -20.42 -21.10
CA ARG A 120 -18.77 -20.62 -21.90
C ARG A 120 -19.50 -21.93 -21.53
N ARG A 121 -18.77 -22.92 -21.02
CA ARG A 121 -19.32 -24.20 -20.53
C ARG A 121 -19.71 -24.16 -19.05
N GLY A 122 -19.54 -23.02 -18.36
CA GLY A 122 -19.86 -22.88 -16.93
C GLY A 122 -18.81 -23.52 -16.01
N GLU A 123 -17.61 -23.81 -16.52
CA GLU A 123 -16.52 -24.36 -15.73
C GLU A 123 -15.76 -23.25 -15.00
N GLU A 124 -15.30 -23.50 -13.77
CA GLU A 124 -14.48 -22.55 -13.03
C GLU A 124 -13.13 -22.32 -13.71
N VAL A 125 -12.73 -21.06 -13.81
CA VAL A 125 -11.42 -20.62 -14.34
C VAL A 125 -10.86 -19.59 -13.39
N GLN A 126 -9.53 -19.61 -13.17
CA GLN A 126 -8.87 -18.56 -12.40
C GLN A 126 -9.03 -17.23 -13.13
N GLU A 127 -9.72 -16.26 -12.50
CA GLU A 127 -10.04 -14.96 -13.09
C GLU A 127 -9.33 -13.78 -12.43
N CYS A 128 -8.76 -13.99 -11.24
CA CYS A 128 -8.17 -12.89 -10.47
C CYS A 128 -6.70 -12.70 -10.87
N PHE A 129 -6.47 -11.81 -11.82
CA PHE A 129 -5.13 -11.36 -12.22
C PHE A 129 -5.03 -9.85 -12.00
N ASN A 130 -3.84 -9.42 -11.62
CA ASN A 130 -3.55 -7.99 -11.53
C ASN A 130 -3.63 -7.35 -12.93
N PRO A 131 -4.00 -6.05 -13.00
CA PRO A 131 -3.95 -5.30 -14.27
C PRO A 131 -2.59 -5.38 -14.94
N GLU A 132 -2.57 -5.27 -16.26
CA GLU A 132 -1.33 -5.30 -17.06
C GLU A 132 -0.34 -4.22 -16.57
N PRO A 133 0.98 -4.49 -16.62
CA PRO A 133 2.00 -3.56 -16.15
C PRO A 133 1.91 -2.15 -16.73
N THR A 134 1.45 -2.00 -17.97
CA THR A 134 1.26 -0.70 -18.63
C THR A 134 0.17 0.12 -17.94
N VAL A 135 -0.95 -0.51 -17.55
CA VAL A 135 -2.04 0.15 -16.82
C VAL A 135 -1.58 0.53 -15.43
N GLN A 136 -0.93 -0.39 -14.70
CA GLN A 136 -0.38 -0.11 -13.38
C GLN A 136 0.61 1.07 -13.41
N LYS A 137 1.56 1.09 -14.38
CA LYS A 137 2.53 2.17 -14.52
C LYS A 137 1.87 3.52 -14.80
N SER A 138 0.88 3.56 -15.68
CA SER A 138 0.17 4.80 -16.00
C SER A 138 -0.57 5.33 -14.80
N CYS A 139 -1.30 4.48 -14.06
CA CYS A 139 -1.96 4.85 -12.82
C CYS A 139 -0.95 5.33 -11.77
N PHE A 140 0.16 4.62 -11.58
CA PHE A 140 1.21 4.98 -10.64
C PHE A 140 1.79 6.36 -10.94
N ILE A 141 2.14 6.64 -12.19
CA ILE A 141 2.68 7.95 -12.61
C ILE A 141 1.67 9.06 -12.33
N GLU A 142 0.40 8.88 -12.67
CA GLU A 142 -0.66 9.87 -12.41
C GLU A 142 -0.83 10.15 -10.90
N MET A 143 -0.79 9.11 -10.07
CA MET A 143 -0.87 9.28 -8.61
C MET A 143 0.37 9.96 -8.03
N LEU A 144 1.57 9.70 -8.58
CA LEU A 144 2.79 10.42 -8.22
C LEU A 144 2.71 11.91 -8.60
N ASP A 145 2.17 12.23 -9.77
CA ASP A 145 1.96 13.61 -10.20
C ASP A 145 0.89 14.31 -9.33
N LEU A 146 -0.14 13.59 -8.89
CA LEU A 146 -1.09 14.10 -7.92
C LEU A 146 -0.41 14.42 -6.58
N ALA A 147 0.42 13.52 -6.06
CA ALA A 147 1.16 13.74 -4.81
C ALA A 147 1.99 15.03 -4.89
N LYS A 148 2.68 15.27 -6.03
CA LYS A 148 3.42 16.52 -6.26
C LYS A 148 2.50 17.73 -6.26
N ARG A 149 1.38 17.70 -7.00
CA ARG A 149 0.42 18.81 -7.04
C ARG A 149 -0.14 19.15 -5.66
N ARG A 150 -0.26 18.14 -4.79
CA ARG A 150 -0.79 18.27 -3.44
C ARG A 150 0.27 18.55 -2.38
N ASP A 151 1.55 18.49 -2.74
CA ASP A 151 2.69 18.60 -1.82
C ASP A 151 2.62 17.56 -0.67
N LEU A 152 2.22 16.33 -1.00
CA LEU A 152 2.05 15.23 -0.06
C LEU A 152 3.11 14.15 -0.28
N PRO A 153 3.57 13.47 0.79
CA PRO A 153 4.39 12.27 0.67
C PRO A 153 3.59 11.11 0.07
N VAL A 154 4.27 10.01 -0.23
CA VAL A 154 3.64 8.84 -0.85
C VAL A 154 3.80 7.57 -0.02
N VAL A 155 2.81 6.66 -0.10
CA VAL A 155 2.91 5.28 0.39
C VAL A 155 2.88 4.36 -0.82
N ILE A 156 3.98 3.61 -1.01
CA ILE A 156 4.26 2.85 -2.23
C ILE A 156 4.20 1.36 -1.97
N HIS A 157 3.36 0.69 -2.74
CA HIS A 157 3.35 -0.74 -2.92
C HIS A 157 4.35 -1.16 -4.01
N SER A 158 5.17 -2.16 -3.71
CA SER A 158 6.06 -2.73 -4.71
C SER A 158 6.22 -4.23 -4.48
N ARG A 159 5.71 -5.06 -5.41
CA ARG A 159 5.82 -6.50 -5.33
C ARG A 159 6.24 -7.10 -6.66
N ASP A 160 7.40 -7.80 -6.66
CA ASP A 160 8.04 -8.32 -7.87
C ASP A 160 8.33 -7.25 -8.95
N ALA A 161 8.39 -5.97 -8.57
CA ALA A 161 8.44 -4.82 -9.46
C ALA A 161 9.53 -3.79 -9.10
N ALA A 162 10.52 -4.15 -8.24
CA ALA A 162 11.48 -3.23 -7.65
C ALA A 162 12.15 -2.29 -8.67
N LEU A 163 12.62 -2.82 -9.79
CA LEU A 163 13.36 -2.05 -10.79
C LEU A 163 12.48 -0.98 -11.46
N ASP A 164 11.26 -1.36 -11.85
CA ASP A 164 10.33 -0.44 -12.49
C ASP A 164 9.83 0.61 -11.49
N THR A 165 9.53 0.21 -10.24
CA THR A 165 9.14 1.12 -9.16
C THR A 165 10.26 2.14 -8.93
N PHE A 166 11.50 1.69 -8.76
CA PHE A 166 12.65 2.57 -8.56
C PHE A 166 12.83 3.56 -9.72
N ARG A 167 12.77 3.08 -10.97
CA ARG A 167 12.93 3.92 -12.16
C ARG A 167 11.85 4.99 -12.25
N ILE A 168 10.61 4.62 -12.04
CA ILE A 168 9.49 5.57 -12.09
C ILE A 168 9.66 6.64 -11.02
N ILE A 169 9.94 6.29 -9.76
CA ILE A 169 10.16 7.27 -8.69
C ILE A 169 11.31 8.20 -9.03
N ARG A 170 12.46 7.66 -9.45
CA ARG A 170 13.63 8.42 -9.84
C ARG A 170 13.34 9.41 -10.98
N ASP A 171 12.67 8.94 -12.03
CA ASP A 171 12.43 9.71 -13.25
C ASP A 171 11.37 10.80 -13.04
N GLN A 172 10.53 10.62 -12.05
CA GLN A 172 9.52 11.60 -11.61
C GLN A 172 10.11 12.82 -10.88
N LYS A 173 11.39 13.02 -10.84
CA LYS A 173 12.15 14.16 -10.28
C LYS A 173 11.32 15.10 -9.37
N GLY A 174 11.59 15.13 -8.09
CA GLY A 174 11.00 16.12 -7.18
C GLY A 174 10.01 15.57 -6.15
N PHE A 175 10.23 14.36 -5.65
CA PHE A 175 9.66 13.93 -4.38
C PHE A 175 10.29 14.71 -3.24
N VAL A 176 9.84 15.94 -3.05
CA VAL A 176 10.37 16.83 -2.01
C VAL A 176 9.97 16.29 -0.62
N ASN A 177 8.81 15.62 -0.53
CA ASN A 177 8.25 15.18 0.73
C ASN A 177 8.52 13.70 1.05
N GLY A 178 9.32 13.00 0.22
CA GLY A 178 9.67 11.61 0.45
C GLY A 178 8.46 10.66 0.43
N GLY A 179 8.57 9.57 1.13
CA GLY A 179 7.50 8.58 1.26
C GLY A 179 7.97 7.29 1.90
N ILE A 180 7.09 6.31 1.92
CA ILE A 180 7.34 4.99 2.48
C ILE A 180 7.20 3.96 1.35
N VAL A 181 8.18 3.06 1.20
CA VAL A 181 7.98 1.80 0.49
C VAL A 181 7.49 0.79 1.54
N HIS A 182 6.17 0.56 1.53
CA HIS A 182 5.54 -0.29 2.53
C HIS A 182 5.84 -1.77 2.29
N CYS A 183 5.68 -2.59 3.33
CA CYS A 183 5.87 -4.05 3.33
C CYS A 183 7.17 -4.48 2.63
N PHE A 184 8.25 -3.74 2.91
CA PHE A 184 9.52 -3.90 2.20
C PHE A 184 10.06 -5.32 2.35
N SER A 185 10.35 -6.01 1.24
CA SER A 185 10.77 -7.41 1.23
C SER A 185 11.94 -7.72 0.28
N TYR A 186 12.53 -6.70 -0.32
CA TYR A 186 13.65 -6.84 -1.27
C TYR A 186 15.01 -6.98 -0.58
N PRO A 187 16.09 -7.34 -1.33
CA PRO A 187 17.46 -7.37 -0.81
C PRO A 187 17.98 -6.00 -0.40
N ILE A 188 19.10 -6.00 0.35
CA ILE A 188 19.75 -4.79 0.89
C ILE A 188 20.18 -3.80 -0.20
N GLU A 189 20.58 -4.27 -1.38
CA GLU A 189 20.97 -3.42 -2.50
C GLU A 189 19.80 -2.56 -2.96
N VAL A 190 18.61 -3.16 -3.11
CA VAL A 190 17.38 -2.46 -3.45
C VAL A 190 16.92 -1.53 -2.31
N ALA A 191 17.12 -1.92 -1.06
CA ALA A 191 16.84 -1.05 0.09
C ALA A 191 17.67 0.25 0.03
N LYS A 192 18.98 0.14 -0.24
CA LYS A 192 19.87 1.29 -0.41
C LYS A 192 19.46 2.19 -1.58
N ASP A 193 19.00 1.60 -2.68
CA ASP A 193 18.50 2.34 -3.84
C ASP A 193 17.29 3.21 -3.45
N PHE A 194 16.27 2.65 -2.81
CA PHE A 194 15.10 3.41 -2.36
C PHE A 194 15.45 4.47 -1.30
N VAL A 195 16.30 4.14 -0.34
CA VAL A 195 16.79 5.11 0.66
C VAL A 195 17.53 6.28 -0.01
N SER A 196 18.30 6.02 -1.09
CA SER A 196 18.99 7.07 -1.85
C SER A 196 18.04 8.06 -2.55
N LEU A 197 16.78 7.64 -2.78
CA LEU A 197 15.71 8.50 -3.28
C LEU A 197 14.95 9.24 -2.17
N GLY A 198 15.37 9.13 -0.91
CA GLY A 198 14.69 9.74 0.23
C GLY A 198 13.49 8.95 0.74
N MET A 199 13.33 7.68 0.34
CA MET A 199 12.25 6.82 0.82
C MET A 199 12.60 6.18 2.15
N MET A 200 11.59 6.02 3.00
CA MET A 200 11.64 5.16 4.18
C MET A 200 11.16 3.74 3.84
N LEU A 201 11.54 2.76 4.64
CA LEU A 201 11.18 1.36 4.45
C LEU A 201 10.21 0.93 5.55
N GLY A 202 9.00 0.51 5.17
CA GLY A 202 8.01 -0.07 6.06
C GLY A 202 8.40 -1.50 6.41
N ILE A 203 8.51 -1.80 7.71
CA ILE A 203 8.87 -3.13 8.22
C ILE A 203 7.82 -3.59 9.21
N GLY A 204 7.11 -4.65 8.83
CA GLY A 204 6.04 -5.25 9.62
C GLY A 204 6.32 -6.67 10.09
N GLY A 205 5.24 -7.42 10.34
CA GLY A 205 5.26 -8.79 10.86
C GLY A 205 6.10 -9.79 10.07
N VAL A 206 6.30 -9.55 8.77
CA VAL A 206 7.14 -10.36 7.87
C VAL A 206 8.57 -10.53 8.40
N LEU A 207 9.11 -9.56 9.15
CA LEU A 207 10.44 -9.65 9.75
C LEU A 207 10.59 -10.89 10.66
N THR A 208 9.50 -11.34 11.28
CA THR A 208 9.50 -12.49 12.20
C THR A 208 9.49 -13.84 11.48
N PHE A 209 9.24 -13.87 10.17
CA PHE A 209 9.15 -15.13 9.43
C PHE A 209 10.51 -15.83 9.32
N THR A 210 10.47 -17.16 9.36
CA THR A 210 11.70 -17.98 9.30
C THR A 210 12.48 -17.81 8.01
N ASN A 211 11.78 -17.57 6.89
CA ASN A 211 12.35 -17.39 5.56
C ASN A 211 12.71 -15.92 5.23
N ALA A 212 12.47 -14.96 6.12
CA ALA A 212 12.72 -13.52 5.90
C ALA A 212 14.19 -13.12 6.00
N LYS A 213 15.13 -13.96 5.52
CA LYS A 213 16.58 -13.71 5.64
C LYS A 213 17.03 -12.38 5.02
N LYS A 214 16.45 -12.02 3.85
CA LYS A 214 16.79 -10.76 3.17
C LYS A 214 16.34 -9.55 4.00
N LEU A 215 15.10 -9.57 4.50
CA LEU A 215 14.55 -8.48 5.30
C LEU A 215 15.29 -8.33 6.64
N LYS A 216 15.69 -9.43 7.28
CA LYS A 216 16.52 -9.38 8.50
C LYS A 216 17.86 -8.70 8.26
N LYS A 217 18.48 -8.91 7.09
CA LYS A 217 19.71 -8.21 6.70
C LYS A 217 19.43 -6.70 6.52
N VAL A 218 18.35 -6.34 5.88
CA VAL A 218 17.91 -4.93 5.71
C VAL A 218 17.73 -4.26 7.07
N ALA A 219 17.01 -4.91 8.01
CA ALA A 219 16.74 -4.35 9.33
C ALA A 219 18.02 -4.14 10.19
N VAL A 220 19.10 -4.86 9.89
CA VAL A 220 20.39 -4.70 10.58
C VAL A 220 21.29 -3.65 9.93
N GLU A 221 21.27 -3.54 8.60
CA GLU A 221 22.22 -2.72 7.84
C GLU A 221 21.71 -1.33 7.46
N ILE A 222 20.37 -1.13 7.35
CA ILE A 222 19.81 0.18 7.07
C ILE A 222 19.71 0.98 8.38
N PRO A 223 20.16 2.24 8.41
CA PRO A 223 20.01 3.12 9.58
C PRO A 223 18.55 3.28 10.00
N LEU A 224 18.29 3.30 11.32
CA LEU A 224 16.93 3.33 11.87
C LEU A 224 16.11 4.55 11.42
N GLU A 225 16.75 5.67 11.11
CA GLU A 225 16.10 6.86 10.58
C GLU A 225 15.44 6.65 9.20
N HIS A 226 15.71 5.53 8.53
CA HIS A 226 15.09 5.13 7.26
C HIS A 226 14.11 3.97 7.41
N ILE A 227 13.77 3.57 8.64
CA ILE A 227 12.86 2.46 8.92
C ILE A 227 11.65 2.99 9.68
N VAL A 228 10.46 2.58 9.24
CA VAL A 228 9.20 2.78 9.95
C VAL A 228 8.55 1.45 10.27
N LEU A 229 7.72 1.42 11.32
CA LEU A 229 7.00 0.22 11.73
C LEU A 229 5.58 0.25 11.19
N GLU A 230 5.10 -0.93 10.78
CA GLU A 230 3.75 -1.11 10.28
C GLU A 230 3.20 -2.49 10.66
N THR A 231 1.89 -2.69 10.50
CA THR A 231 1.27 -4.00 10.66
C THR A 231 0.85 -4.63 9.34
N ASP A 232 0.33 -3.84 8.41
CA ASP A 232 -0.39 -4.28 7.21
C ASP A 232 -1.63 -5.15 7.57
N CYS A 233 -2.21 -4.88 8.75
CA CYS A 233 -3.37 -5.65 9.22
C CYS A 233 -4.60 -5.44 8.32
N PRO A 234 -5.41 -6.49 8.09
CA PRO A 234 -5.43 -7.82 8.72
C PRO A 234 -4.39 -8.81 8.19
N TYR A 235 -3.52 -8.39 7.29
CA TYR A 235 -2.54 -9.24 6.62
C TYR A 235 -1.24 -9.35 7.43
N MET A 236 -0.35 -10.22 6.99
CA MET A 236 1.06 -10.33 7.43
C MET A 236 1.30 -10.41 8.95
N ALA A 237 0.35 -10.99 9.72
CA ALA A 237 0.50 -11.18 11.15
C ALA A 237 1.86 -11.83 11.52
N PRO A 238 2.53 -11.37 12.60
CA PRO A 238 3.83 -11.89 12.99
C PRO A 238 3.74 -13.32 13.55
N VAL A 239 4.85 -14.06 13.51
CA VAL A 239 4.97 -15.34 14.22
C VAL A 239 5.14 -15.02 15.73
N PRO A 240 4.47 -15.75 16.65
CA PRO A 240 3.71 -16.99 16.47
C PRO A 240 2.19 -16.81 16.25
N VAL A 241 1.68 -15.58 16.13
CA VAL A 241 0.23 -15.28 16.11
C VAL A 241 -0.36 -15.26 14.68
N ARG A 242 0.37 -15.75 13.71
CA ARG A 242 -0.04 -15.86 12.32
C ARG A 242 -1.05 -17.00 12.11
#